data_8f616949f3e4aac19404d253d06627fd
#
_entry.id   8f616949f3e4aac19404d253d06627fd
#
_cell.length_a   1.000
_cell.length_b   1.000
_cell.length_c   1.000
_cell.angle_alpha   90.00
_cell.angle_beta   90.00
_cell.angle_gamma   90.00
#
_symmetry.space_group_name_H-M   'P 1'
#
loop_
_entity.id
_entity.type
_entity.pdbx_description
1 polymer ?
#
loop_
_entity_poly.entity_id
_entity_poly.type
_entity_poly.pdbx_seq_one_letter_code
_entity_poly.pdbx_strand_id
1 'polypeptide(L)'
;MAAKKILMLVGDYVEDYEVMVPFQALLMVGHTVHAVCPDKTVGQTVRTAIHDFEGDQTYSEKPGHLFALNFDFAKVKAADYDAVLIPGGRAPEYLRLNEKVQ
;
A
#
# COMPACT_ATOMS: atom_id res chain seq x y z
N MET A 1 19.20 0.63 -15.77
CA MET A 1 17.87 1.26 -15.67
C MET A 1 17.89 2.32 -14.57
N ALA A 2 17.40 3.51 -14.89
CA ALA A 2 17.35 4.58 -13.88
C ALA A 2 16.37 4.24 -12.77
N ALA A 3 16.77 4.51 -11.53
CA ALA A 3 15.89 4.32 -10.39
C ALA A 3 14.72 5.31 -10.44
N LYS A 4 13.53 4.84 -10.07
CA LYS A 4 12.32 5.63 -10.04
C LYS A 4 11.83 5.80 -8.61
N LYS A 5 11.04 6.82 -8.38
CA LYS A 5 10.36 7.05 -7.10
C LYS A 5 8.90 6.68 -7.24
N ILE A 6 8.47 5.73 -6.45
CA ILE A 6 7.11 5.18 -6.49
C ILE A 6 6.40 5.56 -5.20
N LEU A 7 5.20 6.11 -5.33
CA LEU A 7 4.32 6.35 -4.19
C LEU A 7 3.35 5.18 -4.07
N MET A 8 3.39 4.49 -2.93
CA MET A 8 2.45 3.41 -2.65
C MET A 8 1.42 3.91 -1.64
N LEU A 9 0.16 3.92 -2.03
CA LEU A 9 -0.93 4.38 -1.18
C LEU A 9 -1.61 3.19 -0.55
N VAL A 10 -1.53 3.08 0.77
CA VAL A 10 -2.07 1.94 1.51
C VAL A 10 -3.01 2.39 2.62
N GLY A 11 -3.72 1.45 3.20
CA GLY A 11 -4.61 1.67 4.32
C GLY A 11 -4.95 0.34 4.95
N ASP A 12 -5.62 0.37 6.10
CA ASP A 12 -5.99 -0.85 6.78
C ASP A 12 -6.85 -1.76 5.89
N TYR A 13 -6.60 -3.05 5.96
CA TYR A 13 -7.25 -4.09 5.18
C TYR A 13 -6.93 -4.05 3.70
N VAL A 14 -5.82 -3.41 3.33
CA VAL A 14 -5.24 -3.54 1.99
C VAL A 14 -4.81 -5.01 1.77
N GLU A 15 -4.90 -5.48 0.52
CA GLU A 15 -4.57 -6.87 0.21
C GLU A 15 -3.08 -7.15 0.42
N ASP A 16 -2.77 -8.23 1.19
CA ASP A 16 -1.41 -8.51 1.65
C ASP A 16 -0.41 -8.73 0.52
N TYR A 17 -0.73 -9.60 -0.43
CA TYR A 17 0.18 -9.89 -1.53
C TYR A 17 0.42 -8.67 -2.41
N GLU A 18 -0.62 -7.85 -2.59
CA GLU A 18 -0.51 -6.67 -3.46
C GLU A 18 0.29 -5.55 -2.84
N VAL A 19 0.50 -5.60 -1.53
CA VAL A 19 1.43 -4.70 -0.84
C VAL A 19 2.82 -5.31 -0.79
N MET A 20 2.92 -6.53 -0.25
CA MET A 20 4.23 -7.12 0.09
C MET A 20 5.05 -7.44 -1.14
N VAL A 21 4.44 -8.03 -2.17
CA VAL A 21 5.19 -8.45 -3.36
C VAL A 21 5.69 -7.26 -4.17
N PRO A 22 4.84 -6.29 -4.56
CA PRO A 22 5.34 -5.13 -5.31
C PRO A 22 6.34 -4.29 -4.50
N PHE A 23 6.09 -4.11 -3.20
CA PHE A 23 6.99 -3.33 -2.36
C PHE A 23 8.40 -3.92 -2.37
N GLN A 24 8.50 -5.22 -2.10
CA GLN A 24 9.77 -5.91 -2.06
C GLN A 24 10.43 -6.01 -3.44
N ALA A 25 9.64 -6.29 -4.46
CA ALA A 25 10.16 -6.41 -5.82
C ALA A 25 10.74 -5.10 -6.34
N LEU A 26 10.04 -3.99 -6.11
CA LEU A 26 10.50 -2.68 -6.55
C LEU A 26 11.79 -2.27 -5.83
N LEU A 27 11.88 -2.55 -4.54
CA LEU A 27 13.11 -2.30 -3.78
C LEU A 27 14.26 -3.15 -4.30
N MET A 28 13.99 -4.41 -4.62
CA MET A 28 15.02 -5.34 -5.11
C MET A 28 15.67 -4.85 -6.40
N VAL A 29 14.90 -4.24 -7.29
CA VAL A 29 15.45 -3.73 -8.55
C VAL A 29 15.94 -2.28 -8.44
N GLY A 30 15.98 -1.72 -7.24
CA GLY A 30 16.64 -0.44 -6.98
C GLY A 30 15.75 0.79 -7.00
N HIS A 31 14.43 0.64 -7.05
CA HIS A 31 13.52 1.78 -6.97
C HIS A 31 13.30 2.22 -5.53
N THR A 32 12.95 3.48 -5.34
CA THR A 32 12.52 4.00 -4.05
C THR A 32 11.00 3.87 -3.96
N VAL A 33 10.49 3.29 -2.88
CA VAL A 33 9.06 3.16 -2.64
C VAL A 33 8.72 3.82 -1.32
N HIS A 34 7.86 4.83 -1.37
CA HIS A 34 7.31 5.47 -0.16
C HIS A 34 5.89 4.98 0.05
N ALA A 35 5.67 4.20 1.11
CA ALA A 35 4.35 3.68 1.47
C ALA A 35 3.73 4.63 2.48
N VAL A 36 2.56 5.15 2.16
CA VAL A 36 1.88 6.16 2.97
C VAL A 36 0.41 5.82 3.16
N CYS A 37 -0.16 6.32 4.24
CA CYS A 37 -1.59 6.20 4.52
C CYS A 37 -2.08 7.55 5.07
N PRO A 38 -3.24 8.05 4.61
CA PRO A 38 -3.79 9.30 5.16
C PRO A 38 -3.85 9.26 6.69
N ASP A 39 -3.49 10.36 7.31
CA ASP A 39 -3.51 10.55 8.77
C ASP A 39 -2.54 9.69 9.55
N LYS A 40 -1.57 9.06 8.87
CA LYS A 40 -0.52 8.27 9.50
C LYS A 40 0.86 8.78 9.12
N THR A 41 1.82 8.48 9.97
CA THR A 41 3.20 8.92 9.81
C THR A 41 4.15 7.73 9.76
N VAL A 42 5.41 8.02 9.43
CA VAL A 42 6.44 6.98 9.36
C VAL A 42 6.53 6.21 10.68
N GLY A 43 6.65 4.89 10.58
CA GLY A 43 6.70 4.02 11.74
C GLY A 43 5.34 3.52 12.23
N GLN A 44 4.24 4.18 11.87
CA GLN A 44 2.91 3.61 12.10
C GLN A 44 2.66 2.48 11.13
N THR A 45 1.68 1.64 11.44
CA THR A 45 1.39 0.46 10.63
C THR A 45 -0.01 0.48 10.06
N VAL A 46 -0.19 -0.25 8.96
CA VAL A 46 -1.50 -0.64 8.47
C VAL A 46 -1.58 -2.16 8.54
N ARG A 47 -2.76 -2.67 8.85
CA ARG A 47 -3.00 -4.12 8.84
C ARG A 47 -3.38 -4.54 7.44
N THR A 48 -2.66 -5.51 6.91
CA THR A 48 -3.05 -6.10 5.63
C THR A 48 -4.08 -7.19 5.84
N ALA A 49 -4.72 -7.61 4.77
CA ALA A 49 -5.70 -8.69 4.80
C ALA A 49 -5.28 -9.76 3.79
N ILE A 50 -5.37 -11.01 4.21
CA ILE A 50 -5.09 -12.15 3.35
C ILE A 50 -6.43 -12.70 2.85
N HIS A 51 -6.59 -12.75 1.53
CA HIS A 51 -7.81 -13.22 0.90
C HIS A 51 -7.55 -14.59 0.29
N ASP A 52 -8.13 -15.61 0.90
CA ASP A 52 -7.97 -16.99 0.46
C ASP A 52 -9.30 -17.56 -0.02
N PHE A 53 -9.22 -18.48 -0.97
CA PHE A 53 -10.36 -19.30 -1.33
C PHE A 53 -10.34 -20.58 -0.50
N GLU A 54 -11.43 -20.86 0.17
CA GLU A 54 -11.63 -22.10 0.90
C GLU A 54 -12.70 -22.90 0.18
N GLY A 55 -12.28 -23.93 -0.57
CA GLY A 55 -13.16 -24.64 -1.46
C GLY A 55 -13.38 -23.89 -2.77
N ASP A 56 -14.34 -24.31 -3.56
CA ASP A 56 -14.49 -23.86 -4.93
C ASP A 56 -15.01 -22.43 -5.05
N GLN A 57 -15.78 -21.97 -4.08
CA GLN A 57 -16.45 -20.68 -4.18
C GLN A 57 -16.40 -19.88 -2.90
N THR A 58 -15.70 -20.36 -1.90
CA THR A 58 -15.62 -19.68 -0.62
C THR A 58 -14.44 -18.73 -0.62
N TYR A 59 -14.70 -17.50 -0.19
CA TYR A 59 -13.69 -16.47 -0.12
C TYR A 59 -13.67 -15.93 1.31
N SER A 60 -12.51 -15.91 1.93
CA SER A 60 -12.36 -15.42 3.29
C SER A 60 -11.29 -14.35 3.37
N GLU A 61 -11.48 -13.44 4.32
CA GLU A 61 -10.50 -12.42 4.64
C GLU A 61 -9.91 -12.76 6.00
N LYS A 62 -8.60 -12.88 6.07
CA LYS A 62 -7.87 -13.16 7.31
C LYS A 62 -6.94 -12.00 7.61
N PRO A 63 -6.69 -11.69 8.90
CA PRO A 63 -5.68 -10.71 9.25
C PRO A 63 -4.32 -11.12 8.69
N GLY A 64 -3.66 -10.18 8.03
CA GLY A 64 -2.33 -10.40 7.49
C GLY A 64 -1.27 -9.82 8.39
N HIS A 65 -0.33 -9.10 7.78
CA HIS A 65 0.78 -8.50 8.48
C HIS A 65 0.45 -7.07 8.94
N LEU A 66 1.24 -6.59 9.89
CA LEU A 66 1.27 -5.17 10.20
C LEU A 66 2.39 -4.57 9.35
N PHE A 67 2.01 -3.87 8.30
CA PHE A 67 2.96 -3.29 7.35
C PHE A 67 3.37 -1.90 7.84
N ALA A 68 4.66 -1.70 8.07
CA ALA A 68 5.18 -0.45 8.58
C ALA A 68 5.33 0.58 7.45
N LEU A 69 4.78 1.76 7.68
CA LEU A 69 4.90 2.86 6.74
C LEU A 69 6.29 3.47 6.81
N ASN A 70 6.82 3.86 5.67
CA ASN A 70 8.18 4.41 5.60
C ASN A 70 8.21 5.89 5.22
N PHE A 71 7.06 6.54 5.16
CA PHE A 71 6.99 7.96 4.84
C PHE A 71 5.71 8.57 5.41
N ASP A 72 5.69 9.89 5.60
CA ASP A 72 4.53 10.60 6.13
C ASP A 72 3.62 11.03 4.97
N PHE A 73 2.33 10.67 5.05
CA PHE A 73 1.37 11.09 4.04
C PHE A 73 1.34 12.63 3.90
N ALA A 74 1.39 13.35 5.01
CA ALA A 74 1.31 14.81 4.98
C ALA A 74 2.48 15.47 4.25
N LYS A 75 3.59 14.75 4.03
CA LYS A 75 4.77 15.27 3.34
C LYS A 75 4.83 14.90 1.87
N VAL A 76 3.81 14.20 1.35
CA VAL A 76 3.79 13.76 -0.04
C VAL A 76 3.57 14.94 -0.97
N LYS A 77 4.39 15.01 -2.01
CA LYS A 77 4.22 15.95 -3.12
C LYS A 77 4.18 15.13 -4.40
N ALA A 78 3.07 15.20 -5.12
CA ALA A 78 2.87 14.37 -6.30
C ALA A 78 4.00 14.53 -7.33
N ALA A 79 4.52 15.74 -7.48
CA ALA A 79 5.59 16.01 -8.44
C ALA A 79 6.90 15.27 -8.15
N ASP A 80 7.07 14.74 -6.92
CA ASP A 80 8.29 14.03 -6.53
C ASP A 80 8.30 12.57 -6.96
N TYR A 81 7.19 12.06 -7.54
CA TYR A 81 7.05 10.65 -7.84
C TYR A 81 6.84 10.38 -9.31
N ASP A 82 7.40 9.26 -9.77
CA ASP A 82 7.27 8.82 -11.15
C ASP A 82 6.01 7.98 -11.39
N ALA A 83 5.51 7.33 -10.34
CA ALA A 83 4.34 6.46 -10.44
C ALA A 83 3.64 6.35 -9.09
N VAL A 84 2.37 5.96 -9.14
CA VAL A 84 1.56 5.67 -7.96
C VAL A 84 1.08 4.23 -8.06
N LEU A 85 1.25 3.48 -6.97
CA LEU A 85 0.77 2.11 -6.85
C LEU A 85 -0.31 2.05 -5.79
N ILE A 86 -1.48 1.53 -6.15
CA ILE A 86 -2.60 1.38 -5.23
C ILE A 86 -2.97 -0.10 -5.13
N PRO A 87 -2.49 -0.80 -4.09
CA PRO A 87 -2.87 -2.19 -3.90
C PRO A 87 -4.36 -2.35 -3.64
N GLY A 88 -4.91 -3.51 -3.99
CA GLY A 88 -6.34 -3.79 -3.84
C GLY A 88 -6.75 -4.10 -2.40
N GLY A 89 -7.84 -4.85 -2.26
CA GLY A 89 -8.45 -5.13 -0.97
C GLY A 89 -9.52 -4.12 -0.62
N ARG A 90 -9.81 -3.95 0.66
CA ARG A 90 -10.83 -2.98 1.10
C ARG A 90 -10.33 -1.54 1.18
N ALA A 91 -9.02 -1.36 1.31
CA ALA A 91 -8.46 -0.01 1.48
C ALA A 91 -8.85 0.97 0.38
N PRO A 92 -8.75 0.62 -0.94
CA PRO A 92 -9.09 1.59 -1.99
C PRO A 92 -10.53 2.09 -1.93
N GLU A 93 -11.44 1.29 -1.39
CA GLU A 93 -12.85 1.67 -1.32
C GLU A 93 -13.08 2.90 -0.45
N TYR A 94 -12.39 3.02 0.67
CA TYR A 94 -12.51 4.20 1.50
C TYR A 94 -11.46 5.26 1.18
N LEU A 95 -10.31 4.88 0.67
CA LEU A 95 -9.26 5.84 0.29
C LEU A 95 -9.75 6.77 -0.81
N ARG A 96 -10.50 6.26 -1.77
CA ARG A 96 -11.00 7.09 -2.88
C ARG A 96 -11.95 8.20 -2.42
N LEU A 97 -12.55 8.04 -1.25
CA LEU A 97 -13.45 9.03 -0.68
C LEU A 97 -12.74 10.11 0.13
N ASN A 98 -11.44 9.95 0.35
CA ASN A 98 -10.66 10.89 1.13
C ASN A 98 -10.18 12.04 0.24
N GLU A 99 -10.61 13.25 0.57
CA GLU A 99 -10.26 14.44 -0.22
C GLU A 99 -8.76 14.67 -0.31
N LYS A 100 -7.99 14.28 0.72
CA LYS A 100 -6.55 14.46 0.73
C LYS A 100 -5.83 13.51 -0.23
N VAL A 101 -6.48 12.41 -0.61
CA VAL A 101 -5.93 11.44 -1.56
C VAL A 101 -6.13 11.90 -3.00
N GLN A 102 -7.23 12.57 -3.26
CA GLN A 102 -7.60 13.02 -4.61
C GLN A 102 -6.72 14.16 -5.17
#